data_75a8b08429b1de0c150f5bfa012babb7
#
_entry.id   75a8b08429b1de0c150f5bfa012babb7
#
_cell.length_a   1.000
_cell.length_b   1.000
_cell.length_c   1.000
_cell.angle_alpha   90.00
_cell.angle_beta   90.00
_cell.angle_gamma   90.00
#
_symmetry.space_group_name_H-M   'P 1'
#
loop_
_entity.id
_entity.type
_entity.pdbx_description
1 polymer ?
#
loop_
_entity_poly.entity_id
_entity_poly.type
_entity_poly.pdbx_seq_one_letter_code
_entity_poly.pdbx_strand_id
1 'polypeptide(L)'
;METLQGLSAAELTTTDGRKWRTAYSDPASTERVGLDDTVWPGAFERMAQFIQDTHLTADDLALNYDDVTGMFRNGEVAMYFGSSAGVKMFQDEGIDTIFLPFFSQNGEKWIMTTPYFQVALNRDLDHDTARREKAMKVLNVMLSEEAQSRIVADGQDLLSYSQNVPLRLTEYMKDVRDVVEENHMYIRIASNDFFAVSKDVVSKMIAGEYTAQQAYRAFNAQLLAEETPADDEIVLTSGKSYSNVFHANGGSASLSVMANTLRGVYGTDVLLATANSFTGSVLQADYNKKMAASMIMPNGLMSRQRTMTGAELKETVRAFVEGCKGGFVPFNRGSLPVVSGIAVEVKEAGGSYTLTGITRNGQPLGDDDTVTVTCLAAENQMEALLASESGTSLDGDTWVKNRWRDHVSGGGAALAEPENYMTLR
;
A
#
# COMPACT_ATOMS: atom_id res chain seq x y z
N MET A 1 -2.74 15.64 0.63
CA MET A 1 -1.27 15.73 0.40
C MET A 1 -0.93 15.92 -1.07
N GLU A 2 -1.39 15.08 -1.94
CA GLU A 2 -1.13 15.17 -3.39
C GLU A 2 -1.68 16.45 -3.99
N THR A 3 -2.83 16.91 -3.52
CA THR A 3 -3.40 18.22 -3.87
C THR A 3 -2.45 19.37 -3.56
N LEU A 4 -1.88 19.41 -2.35
CA LEU A 4 -0.93 20.46 -1.97
C LEU A 4 0.29 20.48 -2.91
N GLN A 5 0.84 19.33 -3.25
CA GLN A 5 1.95 19.26 -4.20
C GLN A 5 1.53 19.62 -5.62
N GLY A 6 0.37 19.16 -6.08
CA GLY A 6 -0.16 19.49 -7.40
C GLY A 6 -0.38 20.98 -7.57
N LEU A 7 -0.95 21.63 -6.58
CA LEU A 7 -1.13 23.09 -6.55
C LEU A 7 0.20 23.89 -6.53
N SER A 8 1.30 23.24 -6.18
CA SER A 8 2.64 23.84 -6.10
C SER A 8 3.55 23.43 -7.26
N ALA A 9 3.05 22.67 -8.22
CA ALA A 9 3.90 22.05 -9.26
C ALA A 9 4.68 23.11 -10.07
N ALA A 10 4.04 24.21 -10.42
CA ALA A 10 4.67 25.31 -11.18
C ALA A 10 5.85 25.90 -10.39
N GLU A 11 5.68 26.21 -9.12
CA GLU A 11 6.72 26.79 -8.27
C GLU A 11 7.85 25.80 -8.00
N LEU A 12 7.52 24.53 -7.77
CA LEU A 12 8.50 23.47 -7.50
C LEU A 12 9.36 23.11 -8.72
N THR A 13 8.95 23.51 -9.91
CA THR A 13 9.69 23.31 -11.17
C THR A 13 10.53 24.52 -11.58
N THR A 14 10.41 25.64 -10.89
CA THR A 14 11.32 26.82 -11.04
C THR A 14 12.75 26.47 -10.65
N THR A 15 13.69 27.35 -10.97
CA THR A 15 15.10 27.15 -10.56
C THR A 15 15.25 27.00 -9.06
N ASP A 16 14.55 27.81 -8.27
CA ASP A 16 14.66 27.77 -6.81
C ASP A 16 13.88 26.56 -6.24
N GLY A 17 12.73 26.23 -6.79
CA GLY A 17 12.01 25.01 -6.43
C GLY A 17 12.82 23.75 -6.71
N ARG A 18 13.56 23.69 -7.84
CA ARG A 18 14.46 22.55 -8.14
C ARG A 18 15.64 22.49 -7.20
N LYS A 19 16.25 23.63 -6.83
CA LYS A 19 17.32 23.68 -5.84
C LYS A 19 16.83 23.13 -4.49
N TRP A 20 15.68 23.62 -4.03
CA TRP A 20 15.07 23.14 -2.80
C TRP A 20 14.82 21.63 -2.84
N ARG A 21 14.21 21.12 -3.91
CA ARG A 21 13.94 19.68 -4.07
C ARG A 21 15.21 18.85 -4.05
N THR A 22 16.28 19.33 -4.70
CA THR A 22 17.58 18.66 -4.69
C THR A 22 18.15 18.59 -3.28
N ALA A 23 18.14 19.71 -2.55
CA ALA A 23 18.61 19.75 -1.17
C ALA A 23 17.77 18.87 -0.23
N TYR A 24 16.45 18.92 -0.38
CA TYR A 24 15.51 18.08 0.41
C TYR A 24 15.68 16.57 0.17
N SER A 25 16.02 16.19 -1.06
CA SER A 25 16.13 14.78 -1.47
C SER A 25 17.56 14.24 -1.40
N ASP A 26 18.53 15.02 -0.95
CA ASP A 26 19.93 14.61 -0.89
C ASP A 26 20.16 13.57 0.23
N PRO A 27 20.39 12.29 -0.11
CA PRO A 27 20.60 11.25 0.88
C PRO A 27 21.94 11.39 1.62
N ALA A 28 22.85 12.23 1.14
CA ALA A 28 24.14 12.50 1.76
C ALA A 28 24.07 13.69 2.74
N SER A 29 22.98 14.43 2.74
CA SER A 29 22.79 15.56 3.66
C SER A 29 22.59 15.04 5.08
N THR A 30 23.34 15.59 6.02
CA THR A 30 23.14 15.41 7.46
C THR A 30 22.26 16.51 8.05
N GLU A 31 21.95 17.54 7.26
CA GLU A 31 21.12 18.67 7.68
C GLU A 31 19.69 18.46 7.15
N ARG A 32 18.73 18.73 8.01
CA ARG A 32 17.32 18.72 7.61
C ARG A 32 16.98 19.97 6.84
N VAL A 33 16.30 19.78 5.73
CA VAL A 33 15.85 20.87 4.87
C VAL A 33 14.39 21.15 5.15
N GLY A 34 14.10 22.36 5.65
CA GLY A 34 12.75 22.85 5.81
C GLY A 34 12.09 23.25 4.49
N LEU A 35 10.87 23.74 4.56
CA LEU A 35 10.18 24.30 3.41
C LEU A 35 10.81 25.63 2.97
N ASP A 36 10.92 25.82 1.67
CA ASP A 36 11.43 27.07 1.09
C ASP A 36 10.38 28.19 1.20
N ASP A 37 10.81 29.34 1.74
CA ASP A 37 9.94 30.50 1.98
C ASP A 37 9.46 31.19 0.69
N THR A 38 10.07 30.90 -0.45
CA THR A 38 9.68 31.49 -1.75
C THR A 38 8.72 30.58 -2.53
N VAL A 39 8.70 29.29 -2.22
CA VAL A 39 7.94 28.26 -2.95
C VAL A 39 6.64 27.92 -2.21
N TRP A 40 6.74 27.60 -0.93
CA TRP A 40 5.67 26.91 -0.23
C TRP A 40 4.56 27.78 0.36
N PRO A 41 4.78 29.04 0.82
CA PRO A 41 3.68 29.83 1.39
C PRO A 41 2.48 29.98 0.45
N GLY A 42 2.73 30.28 -0.82
CA GLY A 42 1.68 30.37 -1.83
C GLY A 42 0.94 29.07 -2.09
N ALA A 43 1.59 27.93 -1.90
CA ALA A 43 0.96 26.61 -2.01
C ALA A 43 -0.08 26.39 -0.91
N PHE A 44 0.25 26.76 0.32
CA PHE A 44 -0.70 26.66 1.44
C PHE A 44 -1.86 27.63 1.31
N GLU A 45 -1.64 28.82 0.75
CA GLU A 45 -2.72 29.77 0.45
C GLU A 45 -3.67 29.19 -0.61
N ARG A 46 -3.14 28.62 -1.69
CA ARG A 46 -3.95 27.92 -2.70
C ARG A 46 -4.68 26.72 -2.15
N MET A 47 -4.04 25.97 -1.24
CA MET A 47 -4.71 24.85 -0.57
C MET A 47 -5.87 25.31 0.30
N ALA A 48 -5.72 26.42 1.03
CA ALA A 48 -6.81 27.00 1.81
C ALA A 48 -7.96 27.47 0.90
N GLN A 49 -7.66 28.11 -0.23
CA GLN A 49 -8.66 28.50 -1.22
C GLN A 49 -9.35 27.27 -1.82
N PHE A 50 -8.60 26.22 -2.16
CA PHE A 50 -9.16 24.98 -2.66
C PHE A 50 -10.13 24.33 -1.67
N ILE A 51 -9.77 24.28 -0.38
CA ILE A 51 -10.65 23.76 0.68
C ILE A 51 -11.95 24.56 0.74
N GLN A 52 -11.86 25.88 0.65
CA GLN A 52 -13.01 26.78 0.68
C GLN A 52 -13.92 26.58 -0.56
N ASP A 53 -13.32 26.52 -1.76
CA ASP A 53 -14.06 26.43 -3.03
C ASP A 53 -14.74 25.07 -3.20
N THR A 54 -14.12 24.02 -2.67
CA THR A 54 -14.66 22.65 -2.71
C THR A 54 -15.54 22.29 -1.51
N HIS A 55 -15.65 23.20 -0.54
CA HIS A 55 -16.44 23.00 0.68
C HIS A 55 -16.03 21.75 1.50
N LEU A 56 -14.77 21.35 1.44
CA LEU A 56 -14.25 20.25 2.25
C LEU A 56 -14.37 20.53 3.74
N THR A 57 -14.79 19.53 4.49
CA THR A 57 -15.07 19.60 5.93
C THR A 57 -14.34 18.50 6.71
N ALA A 58 -14.38 18.56 8.03
CA ALA A 58 -13.84 17.52 8.89
C ALA A 58 -14.49 16.14 8.66
N ASP A 59 -15.75 16.10 8.25
CA ASP A 59 -16.47 14.84 7.99
C ASP A 59 -15.88 14.11 6.77
N ASP A 60 -15.36 14.86 5.78
CA ASP A 60 -14.74 14.28 4.59
C ASP A 60 -13.40 13.57 4.89
N LEU A 61 -12.79 13.88 6.05
CA LEU A 61 -11.54 13.21 6.48
C LEU A 61 -11.74 11.75 6.87
N ALA A 62 -12.96 11.32 7.10
CA ALA A 62 -13.31 9.94 7.37
C ALA A 62 -13.36 9.07 6.11
N LEU A 63 -13.52 9.69 4.93
CA LEU A 63 -13.59 9.00 3.65
C LEU A 63 -12.23 8.43 3.24
N ASN A 64 -12.21 7.20 2.79
CA ASN A 64 -11.05 6.59 2.17
C ASN A 64 -11.12 6.66 0.62
N TYR A 65 -10.11 6.17 -0.07
CA TYR A 65 -10.04 6.21 -1.53
C TYR A 65 -11.18 5.42 -2.20
N ASP A 66 -11.55 4.27 -1.64
CA ASP A 66 -12.61 3.42 -2.20
C ASP A 66 -13.98 4.06 -2.01
N ASP A 67 -14.23 4.72 -0.87
CA ASP A 67 -15.45 5.49 -0.63
C ASP A 67 -15.62 6.57 -1.69
N VAL A 68 -14.60 7.43 -1.88
CA VAL A 68 -14.65 8.53 -2.86
C VAL A 68 -14.78 8.00 -4.28
N THR A 69 -14.10 6.90 -4.61
CA THR A 69 -14.21 6.23 -5.92
C THR A 69 -15.62 5.69 -6.13
N GLY A 70 -16.24 5.12 -5.08
CA GLY A 70 -17.64 4.69 -5.09
C GLY A 70 -18.61 5.86 -5.30
N MET A 71 -18.42 6.95 -4.56
CA MET A 71 -19.23 8.17 -4.70
C MET A 71 -19.13 8.76 -6.11
N PHE A 72 -17.93 8.78 -6.72
CA PHE A 72 -17.75 9.23 -8.09
C PHE A 72 -18.48 8.31 -9.08
N ARG A 73 -18.36 6.99 -8.91
CA ARG A 73 -19.07 6.00 -9.74
C ARG A 73 -20.59 6.15 -9.67
N ASN A 74 -21.11 6.51 -8.50
CA ASN A 74 -22.54 6.72 -8.27
C ASN A 74 -23.03 8.11 -8.68
N GLY A 75 -22.13 9.02 -9.11
CA GLY A 75 -22.48 10.41 -9.45
C GLY A 75 -22.75 11.32 -8.25
N GLU A 76 -22.33 10.91 -7.05
CA GLU A 76 -22.49 11.69 -5.81
C GLU A 76 -21.45 12.82 -5.71
N VAL A 77 -20.28 12.64 -6.35
CA VAL A 77 -19.25 13.66 -6.49
C VAL A 77 -18.87 13.84 -7.96
N ALA A 78 -18.65 15.07 -8.38
CA ALA A 78 -18.34 15.41 -9.76
C ALA A 78 -16.86 15.25 -10.12
N MET A 79 -15.97 15.29 -9.12
CA MET A 79 -14.52 15.22 -9.29
C MET A 79 -13.89 14.48 -8.11
N TYR A 80 -12.78 13.80 -8.38
CA TYR A 80 -11.91 13.25 -7.34
C TYR A 80 -10.45 13.21 -7.81
N PHE A 81 -9.52 13.07 -6.88
CA PHE A 81 -8.12 12.91 -7.21
C PHE A 81 -7.83 11.45 -7.59
N GLY A 82 -7.46 11.24 -8.83
CA GLY A 82 -7.20 9.91 -9.37
C GLY A 82 -5.93 9.86 -10.24
N SER A 83 -5.71 8.71 -10.83
CA SER A 83 -4.62 8.46 -11.79
C SER A 83 -5.19 8.20 -13.19
N SER A 84 -4.32 8.19 -14.21
CA SER A 84 -4.70 7.78 -15.58
C SER A 84 -5.39 6.42 -15.64
N ALA A 85 -4.95 5.47 -14.82
CA ALA A 85 -5.59 4.16 -14.70
C ALA A 85 -7.06 4.26 -14.24
N GLY A 86 -7.39 5.21 -13.36
CA GLY A 86 -8.76 5.47 -12.93
C GLY A 86 -9.65 5.95 -14.06
N VAL A 87 -9.14 6.83 -14.93
CA VAL A 87 -9.88 7.30 -16.11
C VAL A 87 -10.30 6.13 -17.00
N LYS A 88 -9.33 5.27 -17.33
CA LYS A 88 -9.60 4.07 -18.13
C LYS A 88 -10.65 3.17 -17.47
N MET A 89 -10.51 2.92 -16.18
CA MET A 89 -11.44 2.07 -15.42
C MET A 89 -12.89 2.58 -15.54
N PHE A 90 -13.13 3.85 -15.32
CA PHE A 90 -14.49 4.41 -15.38
C PHE A 90 -15.06 4.45 -16.79
N GLN A 91 -14.23 4.76 -17.79
CA GLN A 91 -14.71 4.75 -19.19
C GLN A 91 -15.00 3.32 -19.67
N ASP A 92 -14.23 2.33 -19.23
CA ASP A 92 -14.53 0.91 -19.49
C ASP A 92 -15.85 0.46 -18.80
N GLU A 93 -16.21 1.09 -17.68
CA GLU A 93 -17.50 0.92 -17.00
C GLU A 93 -18.66 1.73 -17.66
N GLY A 94 -18.37 2.52 -18.69
CA GLY A 94 -19.36 3.35 -19.39
C GLY A 94 -19.63 4.71 -18.73
N ILE A 95 -18.78 5.13 -17.79
CA ILE A 95 -18.86 6.44 -17.12
C ILE A 95 -18.01 7.41 -17.93
N ASP A 96 -18.64 8.44 -18.50
CA ASP A 96 -17.92 9.47 -19.26
C ASP A 96 -17.10 10.35 -18.33
N THR A 97 -15.77 10.23 -18.44
CA THR A 97 -14.80 10.90 -17.58
C THR A 97 -13.74 11.61 -18.39
N ILE A 98 -13.25 12.72 -17.87
CA ILE A 98 -12.10 13.45 -18.40
C ILE A 98 -11.00 13.53 -17.35
N PHE A 99 -9.75 13.62 -17.79
CA PHE A 99 -8.61 13.82 -16.93
C PHE A 99 -8.21 15.30 -16.92
N LEU A 100 -8.29 15.95 -15.77
CA LEU A 100 -7.92 17.37 -15.61
C LEU A 100 -6.53 17.50 -15.01
N PRO A 101 -5.69 18.41 -15.52
CA PRO A 101 -4.42 18.76 -14.91
C PRO A 101 -4.63 19.63 -13.67
N PHE A 102 -3.59 19.82 -12.88
CA PHE A 102 -3.53 20.92 -11.92
C PHE A 102 -3.26 22.24 -12.66
N PHE A 103 -3.85 23.30 -12.14
CA PHE A 103 -3.67 24.65 -12.67
C PHE A 103 -2.89 25.50 -11.68
N SER A 104 -1.85 26.18 -12.16
CA SER A 104 -1.17 27.23 -11.40
C SER A 104 -2.00 28.53 -11.42
N GLN A 105 -1.59 29.53 -10.63
CA GLN A 105 -2.29 30.83 -10.58
C GLN A 105 -2.34 31.56 -11.92
N ASN A 106 -1.34 31.37 -12.77
CA ASN A 106 -1.28 31.94 -14.11
C ASN A 106 -1.97 31.10 -15.18
N GLY A 107 -2.64 30.01 -14.77
CA GLY A 107 -3.39 29.11 -15.67
C GLY A 107 -2.53 28.07 -16.38
N GLU A 108 -1.24 27.95 -16.05
CA GLU A 108 -0.42 26.85 -16.56
C GLU A 108 -0.91 25.52 -16.05
N LYS A 109 -0.87 24.53 -16.93
CA LYS A 109 -1.31 23.16 -16.65
C LYS A 109 -0.12 22.30 -16.25
N TRP A 110 -0.29 21.50 -15.20
CA TRP A 110 0.72 20.58 -14.70
C TRP A 110 0.12 19.22 -14.37
N ILE A 111 0.87 18.14 -14.64
CA ILE A 111 0.53 16.80 -14.19
C ILE A 111 1.54 16.34 -13.16
N MET A 112 1.04 15.84 -12.04
CA MET A 112 1.86 15.15 -11.07
C MET A 112 2.10 13.72 -11.52
N THR A 113 3.34 13.28 -11.51
CA THR A 113 3.75 11.93 -11.90
C THR A 113 4.56 11.25 -10.79
N THR A 114 4.73 9.96 -10.89
CA THR A 114 5.57 9.17 -9.98
C THR A 114 6.19 8.01 -10.75
N PRO A 115 7.40 7.59 -10.41
CA PRO A 115 7.94 6.34 -10.95
C PRO A 115 7.01 5.18 -10.59
N TYR A 116 6.43 4.54 -11.61
CA TYR A 116 5.49 3.43 -11.40
C TYR A 116 6.21 2.13 -11.03
N PHE A 117 7.33 1.86 -11.71
CA PHE A 117 8.19 0.73 -11.41
C PHE A 117 9.54 1.20 -10.92
N GLN A 118 9.98 0.63 -9.83
CA GLN A 118 11.31 0.82 -9.29
C GLN A 118 11.97 -0.57 -9.15
N VAL A 119 13.18 -0.71 -9.65
CA VAL A 119 13.94 -1.95 -9.55
C VAL A 119 15.20 -1.70 -8.74
N ALA A 120 15.33 -2.40 -7.63
CA ALA A 120 16.53 -2.39 -6.80
C ALA A 120 17.22 -3.74 -6.86
N LEU A 121 18.54 -3.73 -6.90
CA LEU A 121 19.34 -4.93 -6.73
C LEU A 121 19.65 -5.14 -5.25
N ASN A 122 19.58 -6.39 -4.81
CA ASN A 122 19.92 -6.72 -3.43
C ASN A 122 21.42 -6.47 -3.20
N ARG A 123 21.78 -5.80 -2.12
CA ARG A 123 23.16 -5.51 -1.73
C ARG A 123 24.03 -6.77 -1.55
N ASP A 124 23.44 -7.90 -1.17
CA ASP A 124 24.17 -9.16 -1.03
C ASP A 124 24.80 -9.65 -2.34
N LEU A 125 24.30 -9.13 -3.48
CA LEU A 125 24.89 -9.41 -4.79
C LEU A 125 26.32 -8.85 -4.95
N ASP A 126 26.74 -7.92 -4.10
CA ASP A 126 28.10 -7.40 -4.10
C ASP A 126 29.13 -8.49 -3.70
N HIS A 127 28.67 -9.53 -3.01
CA HIS A 127 29.48 -10.67 -2.59
C HIS A 127 29.32 -11.92 -3.48
N ASP A 128 28.45 -11.87 -4.50
CA ASP A 128 28.21 -12.97 -5.45
C ASP A 128 28.22 -12.43 -6.89
N THR A 129 29.40 -12.36 -7.48
CA THR A 129 29.60 -11.82 -8.84
C THR A 129 28.77 -12.56 -9.89
N ALA A 130 28.68 -13.89 -9.81
CA ALA A 130 27.96 -14.69 -10.81
C ALA A 130 26.44 -14.42 -10.74
N ARG A 131 25.90 -14.28 -9.55
CA ARG A 131 24.49 -13.94 -9.34
C ARG A 131 24.19 -12.48 -9.71
N ARG A 132 25.11 -11.57 -9.39
CA ARG A 132 25.04 -10.17 -9.80
C ARG A 132 24.99 -10.02 -11.33
N GLU A 133 25.86 -10.72 -12.07
CA GLU A 133 25.86 -10.69 -13.53
C GLU A 133 24.52 -11.17 -14.12
N LYS A 134 23.92 -12.22 -13.55
CA LYS A 134 22.59 -12.68 -13.96
C LYS A 134 21.51 -11.64 -13.67
N ALA A 135 21.52 -11.04 -12.49
CA ALA A 135 20.58 -9.98 -12.12
C ALA A 135 20.72 -8.76 -13.03
N MET A 136 21.94 -8.36 -13.36
CA MET A 136 22.22 -7.27 -14.31
C MET A 136 21.69 -7.57 -15.71
N LYS A 137 21.81 -8.83 -16.19
CA LYS A 137 21.22 -9.22 -17.48
C LYS A 137 19.71 -9.05 -17.49
N VAL A 138 19.01 -9.46 -16.41
CA VAL A 138 17.57 -9.28 -16.28
C VAL A 138 17.22 -7.79 -16.27
N LEU A 139 17.92 -7.00 -15.45
CA LEU A 139 17.71 -5.56 -15.39
C LEU A 139 17.90 -4.90 -16.76
N ASN A 140 18.98 -5.24 -17.50
CA ASN A 140 19.22 -4.69 -18.83
C ASN A 140 18.12 -5.05 -19.84
N VAL A 141 17.54 -6.25 -19.73
CA VAL A 141 16.37 -6.63 -20.55
C VAL A 141 15.15 -5.76 -20.19
N MET A 142 14.86 -5.58 -18.90
CA MET A 142 13.75 -4.74 -18.45
C MET A 142 13.92 -3.27 -18.87
N LEU A 143 15.15 -2.79 -18.90
CA LEU A 143 15.50 -1.42 -19.30
C LEU A 143 15.71 -1.26 -20.82
N SER A 144 15.60 -2.33 -21.61
CA SER A 144 15.74 -2.24 -23.07
C SER A 144 14.58 -1.47 -23.71
N GLU A 145 14.83 -0.81 -24.82
CA GLU A 145 13.79 -0.09 -25.58
C GLU A 145 12.65 -1.02 -26.01
N GLU A 146 12.95 -2.28 -26.33
CA GLU A 146 11.95 -3.28 -26.68
C GLU A 146 10.99 -3.55 -25.50
N ALA A 147 11.53 -3.81 -24.30
CA ALA A 147 10.71 -4.06 -23.11
C ALA A 147 9.92 -2.80 -22.72
N GLN A 148 10.56 -1.64 -22.75
CA GLN A 148 9.90 -0.36 -22.46
C GLN A 148 8.78 -0.06 -23.47
N SER A 149 9.01 -0.31 -24.75
CA SER A 149 7.95 -0.14 -25.78
C SER A 149 6.74 -1.06 -25.54
N ARG A 150 6.96 -2.26 -25.01
CA ARG A 150 5.87 -3.17 -24.64
C ARG A 150 5.12 -2.68 -23.41
N ILE A 151 5.84 -2.21 -22.40
CA ILE A 151 5.24 -1.67 -21.17
C ILE A 151 4.32 -0.47 -21.48
N VAL A 152 4.78 0.49 -22.28
CA VAL A 152 3.97 1.66 -22.63
C VAL A 152 2.86 1.36 -23.66
N ALA A 153 2.92 0.21 -24.34
CA ALA A 153 1.90 -0.19 -25.30
C ALA A 153 0.67 -0.84 -24.64
N ASP A 154 0.73 -1.13 -23.34
CA ASP A 154 -0.30 -1.86 -22.60
C ASP A 154 -1.59 -1.03 -22.32
N GLY A 155 -1.67 0.20 -22.84
CA GLY A 155 -2.87 1.05 -22.79
C GLY A 155 -3.17 1.63 -21.39
N GLN A 156 -2.17 1.67 -20.51
CA GLN A 156 -2.29 2.26 -19.17
C GLN A 156 -1.67 3.67 -19.07
N ASP A 157 -1.36 4.27 -20.22
CA ASP A 157 -0.76 5.61 -20.33
C ASP A 157 0.53 5.78 -19.49
N LEU A 158 1.32 4.70 -19.43
CA LEU A 158 2.63 4.73 -18.79
C LEU A 158 3.65 5.43 -19.70
N LEU A 159 4.54 6.19 -19.10
CA LEU A 159 5.61 6.87 -19.82
C LEU A 159 6.91 6.10 -19.67
N SER A 160 7.67 5.95 -20.78
CA SER A 160 9.00 5.38 -20.72
C SER A 160 10.01 6.40 -20.17
N TYR A 161 11.00 5.93 -19.42
CA TYR A 161 12.18 6.73 -19.09
C TYR A 161 13.11 6.93 -20.30
N SER A 162 12.99 6.11 -21.33
CA SER A 162 13.81 6.19 -22.54
C SER A 162 13.20 7.15 -23.55
N GLN A 163 13.98 8.13 -23.98
CA GLN A 163 13.60 9.09 -25.01
C GLN A 163 13.41 8.45 -26.40
N ASN A 164 13.96 7.26 -26.62
CA ASN A 164 13.84 6.53 -27.89
C ASN A 164 12.50 5.75 -27.99
N VAL A 165 11.77 5.61 -26.90
CA VAL A 165 10.45 4.98 -26.89
C VAL A 165 9.40 6.06 -27.17
N PRO A 166 8.65 5.96 -28.27
CA PRO A 166 7.67 6.97 -28.61
C PRO A 166 6.57 7.10 -27.54
N LEU A 167 6.18 8.34 -27.27
CA LEU A 167 5.02 8.64 -26.44
C LEU A 167 3.76 8.02 -27.04
N ARG A 168 3.04 7.23 -26.26
CA ARG A 168 1.77 6.60 -26.64
C ARG A 168 0.73 6.90 -25.57
N LEU A 169 -0.06 7.92 -25.81
CA LEU A 169 -1.22 8.24 -24.98
C LEU A 169 -2.48 7.70 -25.61
N THR A 170 -3.30 7.08 -24.80
CA THR A 170 -4.64 6.64 -25.23
C THR A 170 -5.57 7.84 -25.40
N GLU A 171 -6.76 7.60 -25.97
CA GLU A 171 -7.79 8.62 -26.09
C GLU A 171 -8.30 9.10 -24.71
N TYR A 172 -8.13 8.29 -23.69
CA TYR A 172 -8.46 8.65 -22.30
C TYR A 172 -7.64 9.83 -21.74
N MET A 173 -6.47 10.08 -22.34
CA MET A 173 -5.56 11.14 -21.93
C MET A 173 -5.56 12.34 -22.89
N LYS A 174 -6.56 12.44 -23.77
CA LYS A 174 -6.64 13.51 -24.78
C LYS A 174 -6.61 14.93 -24.19
N ASP A 175 -7.25 15.12 -23.03
CA ASP A 175 -7.41 16.42 -22.39
C ASP A 175 -6.13 16.97 -21.74
N VAL A 176 -5.12 16.10 -21.61
CA VAL A 176 -3.81 16.43 -21.01
C VAL A 176 -2.64 16.08 -21.92
N ARG A 177 -2.91 15.78 -23.18
CA ARG A 177 -1.88 15.41 -24.16
C ARG A 177 -0.83 16.51 -24.33
N ASP A 178 -1.27 17.75 -24.45
CA ASP A 178 -0.41 18.93 -24.55
C ASP A 178 0.53 19.04 -23.35
N VAL A 179 0.03 18.83 -22.14
CA VAL A 179 0.81 18.89 -20.89
C VAL A 179 1.92 17.86 -20.85
N VAL A 180 1.64 16.63 -21.35
CA VAL A 180 2.63 15.56 -21.42
C VAL A 180 3.65 15.81 -22.54
N GLU A 181 3.21 16.24 -23.72
CA GLU A 181 4.06 16.55 -24.89
C GLU A 181 5.01 17.73 -24.60
N GLU A 182 4.55 18.74 -23.86
CA GLU A 182 5.34 19.88 -23.43
C GLU A 182 6.20 19.62 -22.19
N ASN A 183 6.13 18.39 -21.63
CA ASN A 183 6.83 17.98 -20.42
C ASN A 183 6.52 18.87 -19.20
N HIS A 184 5.31 19.37 -19.10
CA HIS A 184 4.80 20.03 -17.89
C HIS A 184 4.42 18.99 -16.83
N MET A 185 5.39 18.14 -16.53
CA MET A 185 5.24 17.06 -15.57
C MET A 185 6.10 17.28 -14.34
N TYR A 186 5.55 16.96 -13.20
CA TYR A 186 6.18 17.11 -11.91
C TYR A 186 6.24 15.76 -11.19
N ILE A 187 7.44 15.33 -10.81
CA ILE A 187 7.61 14.11 -10.00
C ILE A 187 7.33 14.47 -8.55
N ARG A 188 6.32 13.83 -7.96
CA ARG A 188 5.94 14.06 -6.57
C ARG A 188 7.07 13.75 -5.60
N ILE A 189 7.08 14.45 -4.48
CA ILE A 189 7.91 14.12 -3.33
C ILE A 189 7.24 12.94 -2.63
N ALA A 190 7.97 11.84 -2.49
CA ALA A 190 7.45 10.58 -1.98
C ALA A 190 8.14 10.12 -0.68
N SER A 191 8.86 11.00 0.01
CA SER A 191 9.42 10.65 1.32
C SER A 191 8.31 10.45 2.34
N ASN A 192 8.48 9.44 3.21
CA ASN A 192 7.48 9.12 4.22
C ASN A 192 7.23 10.29 5.18
N ASP A 193 8.27 11.06 5.50
CA ASP A 193 8.17 12.19 6.43
C ASP A 193 7.34 13.31 5.81
N PHE A 194 7.65 13.70 4.56
CA PHE A 194 6.86 14.70 3.84
C PHE A 194 5.40 14.26 3.70
N PHE A 195 5.17 12.98 3.44
CA PHE A 195 3.83 12.43 3.29
C PHE A 195 3.04 12.50 4.60
N ALA A 196 3.63 12.04 5.71
CA ALA A 196 2.98 12.02 7.02
C ALA A 196 2.66 13.43 7.52
N VAL A 197 3.63 14.34 7.41
CA VAL A 197 3.46 15.74 7.82
C VAL A 197 2.42 16.46 6.95
N SER A 198 2.45 16.23 5.63
CA SER A 198 1.42 16.78 4.72
C SER A 198 0.02 16.34 5.11
N LYS A 199 -0.14 15.05 5.41
CA LYS A 199 -1.45 14.51 5.81
C LYS A 199 -1.94 15.17 7.09
N ASP A 200 -1.11 15.23 8.13
CA ASP A 200 -1.46 15.83 9.42
C ASP A 200 -1.87 17.31 9.26
N VAL A 201 -1.02 18.09 8.63
CA VAL A 201 -1.21 19.54 8.52
C VAL A 201 -2.40 19.90 7.62
N VAL A 202 -2.55 19.22 6.46
CA VAL A 202 -3.68 19.47 5.56
C VAL A 202 -5.00 19.03 6.19
N SER A 203 -5.02 17.92 6.95
CA SER A 203 -6.22 17.52 7.69
C SER A 203 -6.65 18.59 8.70
N LYS A 204 -5.71 19.23 9.38
CA LYS A 204 -6.00 20.33 10.31
C LYS A 204 -6.48 21.62 9.60
N MET A 205 -6.01 21.85 8.36
CA MET A 205 -6.59 22.93 7.53
C MET A 205 -8.04 22.63 7.16
N ILE A 206 -8.34 21.41 6.75
CA ILE A 206 -9.71 20.98 6.40
C ILE A 206 -10.62 21.05 7.62
N ALA A 207 -10.13 20.65 8.81
CA ALA A 207 -10.87 20.76 10.07
C ALA A 207 -11.04 22.22 10.57
N GLY A 208 -10.42 23.22 9.90
CA GLY A 208 -10.49 24.62 10.30
C GLY A 208 -9.60 24.96 11.51
N GLU A 209 -8.71 24.05 11.93
CA GLU A 209 -7.80 24.27 13.06
C GLU A 209 -6.60 25.14 12.66
N TYR A 210 -6.17 25.11 11.41
CA TYR A 210 -5.03 25.86 10.88
C TYR A 210 -5.43 26.78 9.73
N THR A 211 -4.99 28.04 9.81
CA THR A 211 -4.90 28.91 8.64
C THR A 211 -3.73 28.48 7.73
N ALA A 212 -3.68 28.95 6.49
CA ALA A 212 -2.58 28.67 5.57
C ALA A 212 -1.20 28.97 6.19
N GLN A 213 -1.06 30.09 6.85
CA GLN A 213 0.20 30.48 7.50
C GLN A 213 0.56 29.58 8.69
N GLN A 214 -0.42 29.20 9.51
CA GLN A 214 -0.20 28.26 10.62
C GLN A 214 0.19 26.88 10.10
N ALA A 215 -0.48 26.41 9.06
CA ALA A 215 -0.19 25.17 8.39
C ALA A 215 1.24 25.13 7.82
N TYR A 216 1.64 26.17 7.10
CA TYR A 216 3.02 26.31 6.60
C TYR A 216 4.05 26.24 7.72
N ARG A 217 3.85 27.00 8.79
CA ARG A 217 4.78 27.01 9.94
C ARG A 217 4.82 25.65 10.66
N ALA A 218 3.68 25.03 10.88
CA ALA A 218 3.59 23.71 11.52
C ALA A 218 4.26 22.64 10.66
N PHE A 219 4.07 22.68 9.35
CA PHE A 219 4.69 21.76 8.42
C PHE A 219 6.22 21.91 8.46
N ASN A 220 6.71 23.15 8.32
CA ASN A 220 8.13 23.43 8.36
C ASN A 220 8.77 23.02 9.68
N ALA A 221 8.12 23.30 10.80
CA ALA A 221 8.59 22.87 12.12
C ALA A 221 8.68 21.35 12.26
N GLN A 222 7.70 20.61 11.73
CA GLN A 222 7.70 19.15 11.77
C GLN A 222 8.79 18.55 10.86
N LEU A 223 9.06 19.12 9.69
CA LEU A 223 10.16 18.67 8.83
C LEU A 223 11.53 18.92 9.47
N LEU A 224 11.69 20.02 10.19
CA LEU A 224 12.94 20.38 10.86
C LEU A 224 13.10 19.73 12.23
N ALA A 225 12.02 19.18 12.80
CA ALA A 225 12.10 18.47 14.07
C ALA A 225 13.07 17.29 13.95
N GLU A 226 13.97 17.16 14.89
CA GLU A 226 14.80 15.97 15.00
C GLU A 226 13.86 14.74 15.15
N GLU A 227 14.14 13.67 14.42
CA GLU A 227 13.49 12.40 14.71
C GLU A 227 13.72 12.10 16.18
N THR A 228 12.65 11.95 16.92
CA THR A 228 12.79 11.56 18.30
C THR A 228 13.52 10.21 18.33
N PRO A 229 14.51 10.02 19.22
CA PRO A 229 15.22 8.75 19.36
C PRO A 229 14.28 7.53 19.51
N ALA A 230 13.02 7.77 19.82
CA ALA A 230 11.95 6.78 19.87
C ALA A 230 11.68 6.06 18.53
N ASP A 231 11.99 6.64 17.36
CA ASP A 231 11.80 5.96 16.07
C ASP A 231 12.97 5.01 15.75
N ASP A 232 14.15 5.25 16.32
CA ASP A 232 15.32 4.35 16.21
C ASP A 232 15.32 3.26 17.29
N GLU A 233 14.41 3.33 18.26
CA GLU A 233 14.27 2.29 19.27
C GLU A 233 13.98 0.95 18.61
N ILE A 234 14.84 -0.06 18.89
CA ILE A 234 14.63 -1.43 18.43
C ILE A 234 13.46 -2.04 19.21
N VAL A 235 12.39 -2.34 18.50
CA VAL A 235 11.16 -2.89 19.08
C VAL A 235 10.93 -4.35 18.75
N LEU A 236 11.66 -4.87 17.77
CA LEU A 236 11.55 -6.26 17.32
C LEU A 236 12.91 -6.72 16.78
N THR A 237 13.36 -7.90 17.17
CA THR A 237 14.55 -8.54 16.61
C THR A 237 14.18 -9.87 15.97
N SER A 238 14.58 -10.08 14.71
CA SER A 238 14.50 -11.39 14.06
C SER A 238 15.88 -12.03 14.03
N GLY A 239 16.06 -13.14 14.73
CA GLY A 239 17.32 -13.88 14.80
C GLY A 239 17.67 -14.63 13.51
N LYS A 240 16.75 -14.72 12.55
CA LYS A 240 16.95 -15.37 11.25
C LYS A 240 16.04 -14.77 10.18
N SER A 241 16.40 -15.03 8.91
CA SER A 241 15.57 -14.61 7.77
C SER A 241 14.55 -15.68 7.42
N TYR A 242 13.33 -15.24 7.10
CA TYR A 242 12.24 -16.07 6.60
C TYR A 242 11.84 -15.61 5.20
N SER A 243 11.92 -16.50 4.23
CA SER A 243 11.57 -16.22 2.84
C SER A 243 10.06 -16.11 2.66
N ASN A 244 9.63 -15.18 1.82
CA ASN A 244 8.24 -15.08 1.36
C ASN A 244 7.97 -15.90 0.07
N VAL A 245 8.94 -16.68 -0.38
CA VAL A 245 8.76 -17.59 -1.51
C VAL A 245 7.83 -18.72 -1.09
N PHE A 246 6.81 -18.99 -1.92
CA PHE A 246 5.94 -20.13 -1.72
C PHE A 246 6.70 -21.41 -2.08
N HIS A 247 6.62 -22.39 -1.20
CA HIS A 247 7.11 -23.73 -1.49
C HIS A 247 6.15 -24.46 -2.45
N ALA A 248 6.63 -25.48 -3.12
CA ALA A 248 5.82 -26.31 -4.03
C ALA A 248 4.59 -26.92 -3.35
N ASN A 249 4.62 -27.09 -2.02
CA ASN A 249 3.51 -27.57 -1.20
C ASN A 249 2.56 -26.48 -0.70
N GLY A 250 2.74 -25.22 -1.12
CA GLY A 250 1.77 -24.16 -0.91
C GLY A 250 2.06 -23.16 0.21
N GLY A 251 2.99 -23.40 1.12
CA GLY A 251 3.27 -22.51 2.24
C GLY A 251 4.40 -21.52 2.00
N SER A 252 4.47 -20.47 2.80
CA SER A 252 5.57 -19.49 2.87
C SER A 252 5.99 -19.28 4.31
N ALA A 253 7.30 -19.38 4.60
CA ALA A 253 7.82 -19.24 5.95
C ALA A 253 7.57 -17.85 6.54
N SER A 254 7.77 -16.78 5.76
CA SER A 254 7.53 -15.41 6.21
C SER A 254 6.05 -15.17 6.56
N LEU A 255 5.14 -15.60 5.68
CA LEU A 255 3.71 -15.43 5.91
C LEU A 255 3.22 -16.23 7.14
N SER A 256 3.75 -17.44 7.32
CA SER A 256 3.45 -18.28 8.49
C SER A 256 3.93 -17.62 9.79
N VAL A 257 5.15 -17.11 9.81
CA VAL A 257 5.71 -16.38 10.99
C VAL A 257 4.83 -15.20 11.35
N MET A 258 4.46 -14.38 10.38
CA MET A 258 3.62 -13.20 10.62
C MET A 258 2.22 -13.57 11.08
N ALA A 259 1.60 -14.56 10.45
CA ALA A 259 0.28 -15.03 10.84
C ALA A 259 0.26 -15.66 12.25
N ASN A 260 1.27 -16.49 12.57
CA ASN A 260 1.39 -17.08 13.90
C ASN A 260 1.63 -16.02 14.98
N THR A 261 2.47 -15.03 14.70
CA THR A 261 2.73 -13.93 15.63
C THR A 261 1.44 -13.13 15.87
N LEU A 262 0.74 -12.73 14.82
CA LEU A 262 -0.52 -12.00 14.97
C LEU A 262 -1.62 -12.82 15.64
N ARG A 263 -1.72 -14.11 15.36
CA ARG A 263 -2.64 -15.00 16.09
C ARG A 263 -2.42 -14.91 17.60
N GLY A 264 -1.14 -14.92 18.03
CA GLY A 264 -0.78 -14.74 19.43
C GLY A 264 -1.15 -13.34 19.97
N VAL A 265 -0.96 -12.29 19.16
CA VAL A 265 -1.34 -10.90 19.51
C VAL A 265 -2.85 -10.76 19.74
N TYR A 266 -3.65 -11.44 18.94
CA TYR A 266 -5.11 -11.45 19.08
C TYR A 266 -5.61 -12.46 20.12
N GLY A 267 -4.80 -13.44 20.51
CA GLY A 267 -5.16 -14.46 21.47
C GLY A 267 -6.25 -15.41 20.98
N THR A 268 -6.35 -15.62 19.67
CA THR A 268 -7.37 -16.50 19.07
C THR A 268 -6.79 -17.86 18.68
N ASP A 269 -7.68 -18.86 18.55
CA ASP A 269 -7.29 -20.21 18.14
C ASP A 269 -6.79 -20.27 16.70
N VAL A 270 -7.42 -19.47 15.83
CA VAL A 270 -7.16 -19.45 14.39
C VAL A 270 -7.02 -18.02 13.90
N LEU A 271 -6.12 -17.80 12.94
CA LEU A 271 -6.04 -16.57 12.17
C LEU A 271 -6.16 -16.90 10.68
N LEU A 272 -7.00 -16.14 9.98
CA LEU A 272 -7.19 -16.19 8.54
C LEU A 272 -6.78 -14.86 7.94
N ALA A 273 -5.94 -14.89 6.91
CA ALA A 273 -5.47 -13.70 6.20
C ALA A 273 -5.25 -14.02 4.72
N THR A 274 -4.93 -13.01 3.94
CA THR A 274 -4.40 -13.18 2.59
C THR A 274 -2.90 -12.82 2.56
N ALA A 275 -2.20 -13.30 1.56
CA ALA A 275 -0.76 -13.02 1.41
C ALA A 275 -0.45 -11.52 1.30
N ASN A 276 -1.40 -10.72 0.82
CA ASN A 276 -1.29 -9.25 0.75
C ASN A 276 -1.36 -8.56 2.13
N SER A 277 -1.75 -9.28 3.17
CA SER A 277 -1.79 -8.73 4.53
C SER A 277 -0.39 -8.46 5.10
N PHE A 278 0.65 -8.99 4.47
CA PHE A 278 2.02 -8.94 4.96
C PHE A 278 3.01 -8.53 3.87
N THR A 279 4.01 -7.74 4.25
CA THR A 279 5.08 -7.34 3.32
C THR A 279 6.20 -8.36 3.28
N GLY A 280 6.54 -8.78 2.07
CA GLY A 280 7.80 -9.41 1.71
C GLY A 280 8.33 -10.52 2.64
N SER A 281 9.65 -10.68 2.62
CA SER A 281 10.38 -11.56 3.52
C SER A 281 10.63 -10.89 4.87
N VAL A 282 10.60 -11.65 5.95
CA VAL A 282 11.15 -11.20 7.24
C VAL A 282 12.65 -11.43 7.20
N LEU A 283 13.44 -10.40 7.38
CA LEU A 283 14.90 -10.48 7.35
C LEU A 283 15.46 -10.68 8.75
N GLN A 284 16.64 -11.30 8.85
CA GLN A 284 17.42 -11.29 10.07
C GLN A 284 17.93 -9.87 10.31
N ALA A 285 17.30 -9.17 11.21
CA ALA A 285 17.59 -7.77 11.50
C ALA A 285 16.97 -7.33 12.84
N ASP A 286 17.46 -6.22 13.33
CA ASP A 286 16.79 -5.40 14.33
C ASP A 286 15.84 -4.42 13.62
N TYR A 287 14.61 -4.36 14.08
CA TYR A 287 13.55 -3.54 13.52
C TYR A 287 13.21 -2.42 14.49
N ASN A 288 13.33 -1.19 14.03
CA ASN A 288 12.75 -0.04 14.73
C ASN A 288 11.24 0.03 14.52
N LYS A 289 10.54 0.96 15.18
CA LYS A 289 9.09 1.11 15.12
C LYS A 289 8.57 1.26 13.68
N LYS A 290 9.26 2.04 12.85
CA LYS A 290 8.88 2.31 11.45
C LYS A 290 9.02 1.05 10.58
N MET A 291 10.14 0.36 10.71
CA MET A 291 10.40 -0.91 10.00
C MET A 291 9.40 -1.98 10.43
N ALA A 292 9.17 -2.15 11.73
CA ALA A 292 8.20 -3.11 12.25
C ALA A 292 6.78 -2.79 11.76
N ALA A 293 6.37 -1.52 11.78
CA ALA A 293 5.06 -1.11 11.28
C ALA A 293 4.86 -1.40 9.79
N SER A 294 5.94 -1.40 8.98
CA SER A 294 5.87 -1.72 7.55
C SER A 294 5.65 -3.19 7.23
N MET A 295 5.74 -4.09 8.22
CA MET A 295 5.50 -5.53 8.03
C MET A 295 4.03 -5.86 7.77
N ILE A 296 3.11 -4.95 8.09
CA ILE A 296 1.66 -5.08 7.86
C ILE A 296 1.23 -4.20 6.70
N MET A 297 0.55 -4.80 5.73
CA MET A 297 0.01 -4.11 4.54
C MET A 297 -1.37 -4.70 4.19
N PRO A 298 -2.26 -3.96 3.53
CA PRO A 298 -2.26 -2.52 3.29
C PRO A 298 -2.57 -1.72 4.57
N ASN A 299 -2.52 -0.39 4.48
CA ASN A 299 -2.85 0.47 5.62
C ASN A 299 -4.31 0.30 6.09
N GLY A 300 -5.21 -0.05 5.19
CA GLY A 300 -6.63 -0.30 5.45
C GLY A 300 -6.97 -1.74 5.84
N LEU A 301 -5.99 -2.53 6.33
CA LEU A 301 -6.27 -3.89 6.77
C LEU A 301 -7.01 -3.87 8.10
N MET A 302 -8.20 -4.46 8.12
CA MET A 302 -9.07 -4.61 9.29
C MET A 302 -8.96 -6.01 9.87
N SER A 303 -9.27 -6.15 11.16
CA SER A 303 -9.44 -7.44 11.82
C SER A 303 -10.87 -7.59 12.34
N ARG A 304 -11.42 -8.79 12.19
CA ARG A 304 -12.69 -9.16 12.78
C ARG A 304 -12.53 -10.45 13.55
N GLN A 305 -12.91 -10.43 14.84
CA GLN A 305 -12.83 -11.58 15.73
C GLN A 305 -14.20 -12.22 15.93
N ARG A 306 -14.24 -13.57 15.84
CA ARG A 306 -15.46 -14.32 15.97
C ARG A 306 -15.24 -15.63 16.74
N THR A 307 -16.29 -16.11 17.41
CA THR A 307 -16.40 -17.50 17.85
C THR A 307 -17.18 -18.24 16.78
N MET A 308 -16.64 -19.31 16.25
CA MET A 308 -17.22 -20.11 15.18
C MET A 308 -17.31 -21.58 15.60
N THR A 309 -18.29 -22.28 15.05
CA THR A 309 -18.26 -23.75 15.02
C THR A 309 -17.25 -24.22 13.97
N GLY A 310 -16.82 -25.49 14.07
CA GLY A 310 -15.94 -26.07 13.05
C GLY A 310 -16.58 -26.10 11.67
N ALA A 311 -17.90 -26.28 11.58
CA ALA A 311 -18.64 -26.19 10.33
C ALA A 311 -18.56 -24.79 9.69
N GLU A 312 -18.80 -23.73 10.48
CA GLU A 312 -18.69 -22.32 10.04
C GLU A 312 -17.25 -21.98 9.63
N LEU A 313 -16.24 -22.43 10.37
CA LEU A 313 -14.85 -22.24 10.02
C LEU A 313 -14.47 -22.92 8.71
N LYS A 314 -14.95 -24.17 8.49
CA LYS A 314 -14.73 -24.91 7.24
C LYS A 314 -15.31 -24.15 6.05
N GLU A 315 -16.51 -23.58 6.19
CA GLU A 315 -17.15 -22.79 5.14
C GLU A 315 -16.38 -21.49 4.86
N THR A 316 -15.96 -20.80 5.91
CA THR A 316 -15.14 -19.58 5.79
C THR A 316 -13.80 -19.88 5.10
N VAL A 317 -13.08 -20.92 5.53
CA VAL A 317 -11.81 -21.32 4.90
C VAL A 317 -12.02 -21.76 3.46
N ARG A 318 -13.14 -22.44 3.16
CA ARG A 318 -13.49 -22.79 1.78
C ARG A 318 -13.63 -21.55 0.90
N ALA A 319 -14.34 -20.53 1.38
CA ALA A 319 -14.49 -19.28 0.65
C ALA A 319 -13.14 -18.59 0.37
N PHE A 320 -12.21 -18.61 1.34
CA PHE A 320 -10.85 -18.11 1.14
C PHE A 320 -10.08 -18.89 0.08
N VAL A 321 -10.15 -20.23 0.12
CA VAL A 321 -9.40 -21.11 -0.79
C VAL A 321 -9.99 -21.10 -2.20
N GLU A 322 -11.30 -21.27 -2.33
CA GLU A 322 -11.98 -21.35 -3.63
C GLU A 322 -12.15 -19.98 -4.29
N GLY A 323 -12.10 -18.91 -3.52
CA GLY A 323 -12.04 -17.53 -4.01
C GLY A 323 -10.69 -17.14 -4.64
N CYS A 324 -9.63 -17.92 -4.44
CA CYS A 324 -8.34 -17.69 -5.09
C CYS A 324 -8.46 -17.86 -6.60
N LYS A 325 -8.30 -16.76 -7.34
CA LYS A 325 -8.25 -16.77 -8.80
C LYS A 325 -6.82 -16.55 -9.28
N GLY A 326 -6.37 -17.35 -10.25
CA GLY A 326 -5.12 -17.09 -10.96
C GLY A 326 -3.87 -17.85 -10.48
N GLY A 327 -4.00 -18.81 -9.60
CA GLY A 327 -2.91 -19.74 -9.23
C GLY A 327 -1.86 -19.17 -8.28
N PHE A 328 -1.01 -20.05 -7.75
CA PHE A 328 0.17 -19.72 -6.94
C PHE A 328 1.31 -19.14 -7.76
N VAL A 329 1.00 -18.36 -8.80
CA VAL A 329 2.02 -17.65 -9.58
C VAL A 329 2.56 -16.46 -8.79
N PRO A 330 3.86 -16.18 -8.88
CA PRO A 330 4.53 -15.15 -8.09
C PRO A 330 3.93 -13.75 -8.18
N PHE A 331 3.15 -13.48 -9.22
CA PHE A 331 2.60 -12.15 -9.51
C PHE A 331 1.14 -11.94 -9.06
N ASN A 332 0.44 -12.99 -8.60
CA ASN A 332 -0.96 -12.88 -8.19
C ASN A 332 -1.17 -13.31 -6.74
N ARG A 333 -0.34 -12.80 -5.84
CA ARG A 333 -0.33 -13.14 -4.41
C ARG A 333 -1.55 -12.65 -3.63
N GLY A 334 -2.31 -11.71 -4.19
CA GLY A 334 -3.31 -10.94 -3.44
C GLY A 334 -4.38 -11.78 -2.75
N SER A 335 -4.77 -12.85 -3.37
CA SER A 335 -5.85 -13.71 -2.90
C SER A 335 -5.40 -15.02 -2.25
N LEU A 336 -4.10 -15.30 -2.16
CA LEU A 336 -3.63 -16.54 -1.56
C LEU A 336 -3.96 -16.60 -0.07
N PRO A 337 -4.65 -17.65 0.40
CA PRO A 337 -4.98 -17.80 1.81
C PRO A 337 -3.73 -18.04 2.66
N VAL A 338 -3.69 -17.38 3.80
CA VAL A 338 -2.71 -17.61 4.86
C VAL A 338 -3.48 -17.96 6.11
N VAL A 339 -3.20 -19.11 6.69
CA VAL A 339 -3.88 -19.55 7.90
C VAL A 339 -2.86 -19.85 9.00
N SER A 340 -3.28 -19.69 10.24
CA SER A 340 -2.50 -20.04 11.44
C SER A 340 -3.40 -20.69 12.47
N GLY A 341 -2.88 -21.67 13.21
CA GLY A 341 -3.61 -22.46 14.19
C GLY A 341 -4.38 -23.64 13.61
N ILE A 342 -4.44 -23.75 12.29
CA ILE A 342 -4.96 -24.91 11.55
C ILE A 342 -4.04 -25.23 10.37
N ALA A 343 -4.10 -26.46 9.87
CA ALA A 343 -3.50 -26.83 8.61
C ALA A 343 -4.60 -27.20 7.61
N VAL A 344 -4.44 -26.73 6.37
CA VAL A 344 -5.40 -26.95 5.29
C VAL A 344 -4.80 -27.80 4.18
N GLU A 345 -5.59 -28.70 3.62
CA GLU A 345 -5.26 -29.45 2.42
C GLU A 345 -6.09 -28.90 1.25
N VAL A 346 -5.39 -28.56 0.17
CA VAL A 346 -5.99 -27.94 -1.01
C VAL A 346 -5.62 -28.76 -2.24
N LYS A 347 -6.59 -29.05 -3.07
CA LYS A 347 -6.39 -29.65 -4.39
C LYS A 347 -6.42 -28.59 -5.45
N GLU A 348 -5.40 -28.59 -6.32
CA GLU A 348 -5.37 -27.76 -7.52
C GLU A 348 -5.78 -28.55 -8.75
N ALA A 349 -6.69 -28.01 -9.54
CA ALA A 349 -7.06 -28.58 -10.83
C ALA A 349 -7.44 -27.45 -11.80
N GLY A 350 -6.67 -27.29 -12.88
CA GLY A 350 -6.98 -26.34 -13.96
C GLY A 350 -7.08 -24.87 -13.51
N GLY A 351 -6.27 -24.47 -12.51
CA GLY A 351 -6.26 -23.12 -11.95
C GLY A 351 -7.38 -22.83 -10.94
N SER A 352 -8.13 -23.86 -10.55
CA SER A 352 -9.12 -23.80 -9.48
C SER A 352 -8.60 -24.55 -8.25
N TYR A 353 -8.97 -24.07 -7.08
CA TYR A 353 -8.61 -24.66 -5.79
C TYR A 353 -9.83 -25.19 -5.09
N THR A 354 -9.69 -26.36 -4.50
CA THR A 354 -10.75 -27.02 -3.72
C THR A 354 -10.19 -27.39 -2.35
N LEU A 355 -10.86 -26.95 -1.29
CA LEU A 355 -10.53 -27.37 0.07
C LEU A 355 -10.90 -28.85 0.26
N THR A 356 -9.93 -29.69 0.62
CA THR A 356 -10.14 -31.14 0.82
C THR A 356 -10.04 -31.60 2.26
N GLY A 357 -9.40 -30.79 3.13
CA GLY A 357 -9.29 -31.12 4.55
C GLY A 357 -8.82 -29.96 5.41
N ILE A 358 -9.24 -29.97 6.67
CA ILE A 358 -8.74 -29.06 7.71
C ILE A 358 -8.41 -29.92 8.94
N THR A 359 -7.20 -29.68 9.47
CA THR A 359 -6.79 -30.27 10.74
C THR A 359 -6.41 -29.20 11.75
N ARG A 360 -6.69 -29.45 13.02
CA ARG A 360 -6.25 -28.64 14.15
C ARG A 360 -5.51 -29.54 15.13
N ASN A 361 -4.29 -29.16 15.53
CA ASN A 361 -3.43 -30.00 16.38
C ASN A 361 -3.25 -31.44 15.86
N GLY A 362 -3.17 -31.58 14.52
CA GLY A 362 -3.00 -32.87 13.86
C GLY A 362 -4.24 -33.76 13.80
N GLN A 363 -5.41 -33.30 14.26
CA GLN A 363 -6.67 -34.02 14.20
C GLN A 363 -7.64 -33.32 13.22
N PRO A 364 -8.50 -34.05 12.50
CA PRO A 364 -9.54 -33.46 11.69
C PRO A 364 -10.43 -32.53 12.53
N LEU A 365 -10.72 -31.35 12.02
CA LEU A 365 -11.63 -30.41 12.68
C LEU A 365 -13.05 -30.95 12.67
N GLY A 366 -13.67 -31.12 13.86
CA GLY A 366 -15.07 -31.53 14.02
C GLY A 366 -16.02 -30.38 13.64
N ASP A 367 -17.24 -30.71 13.19
CA ASP A 367 -18.23 -29.67 12.84
C ASP A 367 -18.75 -28.92 14.07
N ASP A 368 -18.81 -29.60 15.21
CA ASP A 368 -19.27 -29.04 16.50
C ASP A 368 -18.13 -28.40 17.34
N ASP A 369 -16.88 -28.49 16.86
CA ASP A 369 -15.76 -27.84 17.56
C ASP A 369 -16.02 -26.34 17.66
N THR A 370 -15.73 -25.76 18.82
CA THR A 370 -15.82 -24.32 19.00
C THR A 370 -14.43 -23.71 18.94
N VAL A 371 -14.23 -22.70 18.10
CA VAL A 371 -12.97 -22.03 17.88
C VAL A 371 -13.13 -20.51 17.85
N THR A 372 -12.13 -19.80 18.38
CA THR A 372 -12.02 -18.35 18.21
C THR A 372 -11.18 -18.04 16.98
N VAL A 373 -11.67 -17.15 16.14
CA VAL A 373 -11.08 -16.86 14.82
C VAL A 373 -10.86 -15.37 14.66
N THR A 374 -9.68 -14.98 14.21
CA THR A 374 -9.39 -13.63 13.71
C THR A 374 -9.28 -13.68 12.20
N CYS A 375 -10.11 -12.92 11.49
CA CYS A 375 -9.98 -12.70 10.05
C CYS A 375 -9.34 -11.34 9.78
N LEU A 376 -8.36 -11.33 8.85
CA LEU A 376 -7.71 -10.11 8.38
C LEU A 376 -8.05 -9.92 6.90
N ALA A 377 -8.71 -8.82 6.58
CA ALA A 377 -9.02 -8.44 5.20
C ALA A 377 -9.19 -6.92 5.07
N ALA A 378 -9.17 -6.40 3.86
CA ALA A 378 -9.67 -5.06 3.60
C ALA A 378 -11.18 -5.04 3.87
N GLU A 379 -11.71 -3.91 4.30
CA GLU A 379 -13.11 -3.77 4.73
C GLU A 379 -14.10 -4.28 3.67
N ASN A 380 -13.91 -3.88 2.42
CA ASN A 380 -14.73 -4.31 1.28
C ASN A 380 -14.63 -5.82 0.94
N GLN A 381 -13.61 -6.51 1.44
CA GLN A 381 -13.42 -7.94 1.26
C GLN A 381 -13.93 -8.75 2.45
N MET A 382 -14.02 -8.13 3.62
CA MET A 382 -14.38 -8.81 4.86
C MET A 382 -15.78 -9.42 4.79
N GLU A 383 -16.76 -8.69 4.25
CA GLU A 383 -18.14 -9.17 4.10
C GLU A 383 -18.26 -10.34 3.10
N ALA A 384 -17.43 -10.33 2.06
CA ALA A 384 -17.40 -11.42 1.07
C ALA A 384 -16.71 -12.68 1.62
N LEU A 385 -15.79 -12.52 2.56
CA LEU A 385 -15.02 -13.63 3.15
C LEU A 385 -15.69 -14.21 4.39
N LEU A 386 -16.35 -13.39 5.17
CA LEU A 386 -17.19 -13.82 6.28
C LEU A 386 -18.63 -13.75 5.76
N ALA A 387 -19.25 -14.90 5.49
CA ALA A 387 -20.69 -14.90 5.36
C ALA A 387 -21.26 -14.10 6.53
N SER A 388 -22.15 -13.13 6.25
CA SER A 388 -22.60 -12.09 7.18
C SER A 388 -23.13 -12.61 8.53
N GLU A 389 -23.37 -13.92 8.62
CA GLU A 389 -23.96 -14.61 9.76
C GLU A 389 -23.02 -15.64 10.42
N SER A 390 -21.77 -15.82 9.91
CA SER A 390 -20.85 -16.82 10.46
C SER A 390 -20.34 -16.41 11.83
N GLY A 391 -20.73 -17.15 12.86
CA GLY A 391 -20.24 -17.04 14.22
C GLY A 391 -20.73 -15.78 14.97
N THR A 392 -20.32 -15.70 16.24
CA THR A 392 -20.64 -14.59 17.13
C THR A 392 -19.48 -13.61 17.21
N SER A 393 -19.73 -12.31 17.04
CA SER A 393 -18.70 -11.29 17.21
C SER A 393 -18.15 -11.30 18.62
N LEU A 394 -16.82 -11.33 18.75
CA LEU A 394 -16.12 -11.25 20.04
C LEU A 394 -15.73 -9.83 20.37
N ASP A 395 -15.34 -9.05 19.35
CA ASP A 395 -14.84 -7.69 19.53
C ASP A 395 -15.14 -6.86 18.29
N GLY A 396 -15.12 -5.53 18.44
CA GLY A 396 -15.30 -4.62 17.32
C GLY A 396 -14.15 -4.71 16.29
N ASP A 397 -14.44 -4.28 15.07
CA ASP A 397 -13.44 -4.23 14.01
C ASP A 397 -12.31 -3.26 14.38
N THR A 398 -11.05 -3.68 14.21
CA THR A 398 -9.89 -2.87 14.53
C THR A 398 -8.86 -2.85 13.42
N TRP A 399 -8.13 -1.75 13.32
CA TRP A 399 -7.02 -1.63 12.39
C TRP A 399 -5.86 -2.52 12.81
N VAL A 400 -5.52 -3.51 11.99
CA VAL A 400 -4.44 -4.48 12.27
C VAL A 400 -3.10 -3.78 12.51
N LYS A 401 -2.81 -2.72 11.76
CA LYS A 401 -1.58 -1.94 11.89
C LYS A 401 -1.46 -1.25 13.26
N ASN A 402 -2.57 -0.78 13.82
CA ASN A 402 -2.58 -0.20 15.17
C ASN A 402 -2.31 -1.27 16.22
N ARG A 403 -3.00 -2.41 16.13
CA ARG A 403 -2.81 -3.52 17.06
C ARG A 403 -1.39 -4.06 17.02
N TRP A 404 -0.81 -4.19 15.81
CA TRP A 404 0.56 -4.59 15.63
C TRP A 404 1.56 -3.58 16.22
N ARG A 405 1.37 -2.29 15.93
CA ARG A 405 2.20 -1.22 16.49
C ARG A 405 2.19 -1.23 18.01
N ASP A 406 1.04 -1.38 18.63
CA ASP A 406 0.91 -1.40 20.08
C ASP A 406 1.63 -2.62 20.67
N HIS A 407 1.53 -3.79 20.01
CA HIS A 407 2.26 -4.99 20.42
C HIS A 407 3.78 -4.80 20.37
N VAL A 408 4.32 -4.31 19.26
CA VAL A 408 5.79 -4.13 19.14
C VAL A 408 6.31 -2.99 20.01
N SER A 409 5.51 -1.95 20.27
CA SER A 409 5.90 -0.82 21.13
C SER A 409 5.96 -1.18 22.62
N GLY A 410 5.38 -2.30 23.02
CA GLY A 410 5.46 -2.79 24.41
C GLY A 410 6.82 -3.35 24.81
N GLY A 411 7.79 -3.43 23.90
CA GLY A 411 9.14 -3.94 24.10
C GLY A 411 9.21 -5.47 24.17
N GLY A 412 10.26 -6.05 23.60
CA GLY A 412 10.50 -7.49 23.66
C GLY A 412 9.54 -8.37 22.83
N ALA A 413 8.88 -7.79 21.83
CA ALA A 413 8.10 -8.56 20.88
C ALA A 413 8.99 -9.63 20.20
N ALA A 414 8.53 -10.87 20.16
CA ALA A 414 9.19 -11.96 19.49
C ALA A 414 8.31 -12.48 18.33
N LEU A 415 8.97 -12.83 17.23
CA LEU A 415 8.31 -13.52 16.14
C LEU A 415 8.07 -14.99 16.49
N ALA A 416 6.91 -15.50 16.18
CA ALA A 416 6.60 -16.90 16.30
C ALA A 416 7.39 -17.74 15.27
N GLU A 417 7.61 -19.01 15.56
CA GLU A 417 8.19 -19.93 14.59
C GLU A 417 7.19 -20.24 13.44
N PRO A 418 7.69 -20.50 12.22
CA PRO A 418 6.82 -20.88 11.12
C PRO A 418 6.25 -22.26 11.31
N GLU A 419 4.99 -22.44 10.93
CA GLU A 419 4.30 -23.72 10.86
C GLU A 419 3.95 -24.04 9.41
N ASN A 420 3.85 -25.34 9.08
CA ASN A 420 3.31 -25.73 7.78
C ASN A 420 1.78 -25.68 7.85
N TYR A 421 1.21 -24.62 7.29
CA TYR A 421 -0.23 -24.36 7.38
C TYR A 421 -1.00 -24.79 6.12
N MET A 422 -0.32 -25.13 5.02
CA MET A 422 -0.97 -25.48 3.77
C MET A 422 -0.25 -26.63 3.08
N THR A 423 -1.03 -27.58 2.58
CA THR A 423 -0.55 -28.63 1.68
C THR A 423 -1.33 -28.55 0.38
N LEU A 424 -0.64 -28.28 -0.73
CA LEU A 424 -1.17 -28.26 -2.07
C LEU A 424 -0.95 -29.63 -2.73
N ARG A 425 -1.99 -30.22 -3.31
CA ARG A 425 -1.95 -31.52 -3.99
C ARG A 425 -2.50 -31.45 -5.42
#